data_2656a9e6fa0de8cf3a1dad040323f358
#
_entry.id   2656a9e6fa0de8cf3a1dad040323f358
#
_cell.length_a   1.000
_cell.length_b   1.000
_cell.length_c   1.000
_cell.angle_alpha   90.00
_cell.angle_beta   90.00
_cell.angle_gamma   90.00
#
_symmetry.space_group_name_H-M   'P 1'
#
loop_
_entity.id
_entity.type
_entity.pdbx_description
1 polymer ?
#
loop_
_entity_poly.entity_id
_entity_poly.type
_entity_poly.pdbx_seq_one_letter_code
_entity_poly.pdbx_strand_id
1 'polypeptide(L)'
;MAAADVVALLEAFEAAGVQVWIDGGWGVDALVGHQLRAHDDLDVVVGIDEVASVQDVLMRAGYTYREREVPLSFMTVDREGRQVDVHPVAFDADGNGVYQMDDGGTWTYPAVGLAGTGSIGGTPVRCLTPELQLQVHAGYELAAKDHEEIQILRERFGVAPPPGCEWPDAD
;
A
#
# COMPACT_ATOMS: atom_id res chain seq x y z
N MET A 1 -5.97 12.29 4.47
CA MET A 1 -7.13 11.44 4.08
C MET A 1 -7.74 10.84 5.34
N ALA A 2 -9.08 10.80 5.48
CA ALA A 2 -9.73 10.18 6.62
C ALA A 2 -10.08 8.71 6.34
N ALA A 3 -10.28 7.89 7.37
CA ALA A 3 -10.65 6.48 7.22
C ALA A 3 -11.92 6.28 6.35
N ALA A 4 -12.90 7.19 6.48
CA ALA A 4 -14.11 7.14 5.66
C ALA A 4 -13.85 7.36 4.17
N ASP A 5 -12.86 8.20 3.81
CA ASP A 5 -12.47 8.43 2.42
C ASP A 5 -11.82 7.18 1.82
N VAL A 6 -10.95 6.53 2.61
CA VAL A 6 -10.31 5.26 2.20
C VAL A 6 -11.35 4.17 1.98
N VAL A 7 -12.25 3.97 2.95
CA VAL A 7 -13.33 2.97 2.83
C VAL A 7 -14.19 3.22 1.59
N ALA A 8 -14.57 4.47 1.32
CA ALA A 8 -15.38 4.80 0.13
C ALA A 8 -14.64 4.46 -1.19
N LEU A 9 -13.31 4.68 -1.26
CA LEU A 9 -12.51 4.28 -2.42
C LEU A 9 -12.42 2.77 -2.57
N LEU A 10 -12.20 2.04 -1.46
CA LEU A 10 -12.12 0.57 -1.47
C LEU A 10 -13.45 -0.06 -1.92
N GLU A 11 -14.58 0.47 -1.43
CA GLU A 11 -15.92 0.05 -1.89
C GLU A 11 -16.14 0.33 -3.39
N ALA A 12 -15.62 1.47 -3.89
CA ALA A 12 -15.69 1.79 -5.31
C ALA A 12 -14.84 0.84 -6.17
N PHE A 13 -13.65 0.47 -5.71
CA PHE A 13 -12.81 -0.54 -6.36
C PHE A 13 -13.48 -1.91 -6.37
N GLU A 14 -14.01 -2.35 -5.23
CA GLU A 14 -14.74 -3.61 -5.12
C GLU A 14 -15.97 -3.66 -6.04
N ALA A 15 -16.76 -2.58 -6.09
CA ALA A 15 -17.92 -2.47 -6.99
C ALA A 15 -17.54 -2.52 -8.47
N ALA A 16 -16.31 -2.12 -8.81
CA ALA A 16 -15.76 -2.24 -10.17
C ALA A 16 -15.10 -3.60 -10.45
N GLY A 17 -15.06 -4.50 -9.47
CA GLY A 17 -14.38 -5.79 -9.55
C GLY A 17 -12.86 -5.72 -9.49
N VAL A 18 -12.31 -4.59 -9.05
CA VAL A 18 -10.87 -4.37 -8.91
C VAL A 18 -10.38 -4.88 -7.56
N GLN A 19 -9.35 -5.69 -7.58
CA GLN A 19 -8.71 -6.17 -6.37
C GLN A 19 -7.53 -5.27 -6.00
N VAL A 20 -7.55 -4.74 -4.77
CA VAL A 20 -6.47 -3.89 -4.24
C VAL A 20 -5.92 -4.45 -2.94
N TRP A 21 -4.63 -4.23 -2.70
CA TRP A 21 -3.96 -4.44 -1.41
C TRP A 21 -3.44 -3.10 -0.91
N ILE A 22 -3.77 -2.78 0.32
CA ILE A 22 -3.31 -1.52 0.94
C ILE A 22 -1.87 -1.70 1.40
N ASP A 23 -1.04 -0.73 1.03
CA ASP A 23 0.37 -0.60 1.40
C ASP A 23 0.58 0.67 2.25
N GLY A 24 1.81 0.96 2.61
CA GLY A 24 2.20 2.18 3.31
C GLY A 24 1.52 2.39 4.66
N GLY A 25 1.36 3.63 5.07
CA GLY A 25 0.82 3.98 6.38
C GLY A 25 -0.61 3.46 6.64
N TRP A 26 -1.49 3.48 5.63
CA TRP A 26 -2.82 2.89 5.75
C TRP A 26 -2.80 1.36 5.84
N GLY A 27 -1.78 0.71 5.24
CA GLY A 27 -1.55 -0.73 5.39
C GLY A 27 -1.18 -1.09 6.83
N VAL A 28 -0.33 -0.29 7.47
CA VAL A 28 0.02 -0.45 8.90
C VAL A 28 -1.21 -0.22 9.78
N ASP A 29 -1.97 0.87 9.55
CA ASP A 29 -3.20 1.17 10.28
C ASP A 29 -4.24 0.05 10.17
N ALA A 30 -4.37 -0.54 8.96
CA ALA A 30 -5.27 -1.66 8.72
C ALA A 30 -4.88 -2.89 9.56
N LEU A 31 -3.59 -3.24 9.60
CA LEU A 31 -3.07 -4.35 10.41
C LEU A 31 -3.28 -4.12 11.90
N VAL A 32 -3.06 -2.88 12.36
CA VAL A 32 -3.23 -2.48 13.76
C VAL A 32 -4.69 -2.36 14.16
N GLY A 33 -5.58 -2.06 13.20
CA GLY A 33 -7.03 -1.94 13.40
C GLY A 33 -7.49 -0.58 13.87
N HIS A 34 -6.61 0.41 13.90
CA HIS A 34 -6.95 1.81 14.17
C HIS A 34 -5.94 2.75 13.54
N GLN A 35 -6.34 3.98 13.30
CA GLN A 35 -5.48 5.00 12.71
C GLN A 35 -4.44 5.50 13.73
N LEU A 36 -3.17 5.35 13.39
CA LEU A 36 -2.03 5.75 14.22
C LEU A 36 -1.71 7.25 14.07
N ARG A 37 -1.84 7.76 12.85
CA ARG A 37 -1.55 9.15 12.48
C ARG A 37 -2.43 9.63 11.34
N ALA A 38 -2.33 10.90 11.01
CA ALA A 38 -2.91 11.42 9.77
C ALA A 38 -2.08 10.96 8.55
N HIS A 39 -2.77 10.62 7.46
CA HIS A 39 -2.15 10.27 6.19
C HIS A 39 -2.65 11.21 5.09
N ASP A 40 -1.76 11.65 4.24
CA ASP A 40 -2.07 12.50 3.08
C ASP A 40 -2.40 11.66 1.85
N ASP A 41 -1.90 10.45 1.79
CA ASP A 41 -1.94 9.49 0.70
C ASP A 41 -2.58 8.15 1.10
N LEU A 42 -2.95 7.39 0.09
CA LEU A 42 -3.32 5.98 0.16
C LEU A 42 -2.49 5.23 -0.88
N ASP A 43 -1.62 4.34 -0.43
CA ASP A 43 -0.82 3.46 -1.28
C ASP A 43 -1.59 2.16 -1.55
N VAL A 44 -1.69 1.77 -2.83
CA VAL A 44 -2.36 0.52 -3.23
C VAL A 44 -1.55 -0.26 -4.25
N VAL A 45 -1.42 -1.55 -4.00
CA VAL A 45 -0.92 -2.51 -4.98
C VAL A 45 -2.10 -3.09 -5.76
N VAL A 46 -1.98 -3.14 -7.09
CA VAL A 46 -3.03 -3.61 -8.00
C VAL A 46 -2.46 -4.50 -9.11
N GLY A 47 -3.27 -5.37 -9.68
CA GLY A 47 -2.88 -6.10 -10.90
C GLY A 47 -2.67 -5.14 -12.08
N ILE A 48 -1.61 -5.33 -12.86
CA ILE A 48 -1.33 -4.48 -14.02
C ILE A 48 -2.48 -4.51 -15.05
N ASP A 49 -3.16 -5.63 -15.16
CA ASP A 49 -4.31 -5.80 -16.04
C ASP A 49 -5.55 -5.02 -15.56
N GLU A 50 -5.57 -4.59 -14.30
CA GLU A 50 -6.68 -3.83 -13.69
C GLU A 50 -6.45 -2.31 -13.73
N VAL A 51 -5.28 -1.84 -14.15
CA VAL A 51 -4.91 -0.41 -14.14
C VAL A 51 -5.96 0.49 -14.81
N ALA A 52 -6.49 0.08 -15.97
CA ALA A 52 -7.52 0.86 -16.66
C ALA A 52 -8.79 1.03 -15.80
N SER A 53 -9.21 -0.03 -15.12
CA SER A 53 -10.37 -0.01 -14.22
C SER A 53 -10.11 0.85 -12.97
N VAL A 54 -8.89 0.76 -12.42
CA VAL A 54 -8.43 1.62 -11.31
C VAL A 54 -8.51 3.10 -11.70
N GLN A 55 -8.00 3.44 -12.88
CA GLN A 55 -8.03 4.80 -13.41
C GLN A 55 -9.46 5.31 -13.56
N ASP A 56 -10.37 4.51 -14.10
CA ASP A 56 -11.78 4.84 -14.26
C ASP A 56 -12.47 5.09 -12.91
N VAL A 57 -12.20 4.26 -11.90
CA VAL A 57 -12.73 4.44 -10.53
C VAL A 57 -12.22 5.75 -9.93
N LEU A 58 -10.92 6.00 -9.98
CA LEU A 58 -10.30 7.22 -9.43
C LEU A 58 -10.83 8.48 -10.11
N MET A 59 -10.95 8.48 -11.44
CA MET A 59 -11.53 9.62 -12.18
C MET A 59 -12.98 9.89 -11.77
N ARG A 60 -13.82 8.85 -11.61
CA ARG A 60 -15.22 9.00 -11.14
C ARG A 60 -15.28 9.51 -9.69
N ALA A 61 -14.31 9.16 -8.86
CA ALA A 61 -14.17 9.68 -7.50
C ALA A 61 -13.59 11.11 -7.45
N GLY A 62 -13.25 11.71 -8.60
CA GLY A 62 -12.77 13.09 -8.69
C GLY A 62 -11.26 13.26 -8.62
N TYR A 63 -10.51 12.17 -8.69
CA TYR A 63 -9.06 12.18 -8.73
C TYR A 63 -8.55 12.48 -10.15
N THR A 64 -7.43 13.18 -10.23
CA THR A 64 -6.72 13.50 -11.48
C THR A 64 -5.25 13.12 -11.36
N TYR A 65 -4.63 12.77 -12.46
CA TYR A 65 -3.20 12.44 -12.50
C TYR A 65 -2.34 13.62 -12.09
N ARG A 66 -1.41 13.39 -11.15
CA ARG A 66 -0.40 14.35 -10.75
C ARG A 66 0.94 14.08 -11.42
N GLU A 67 1.35 12.83 -11.44
CA GLU A 67 2.55 12.34 -12.12
C GLU A 67 2.21 11.03 -12.83
N ARG A 68 2.88 10.77 -13.94
CA ARG A 68 2.64 9.59 -14.76
C ARG A 68 3.96 8.96 -15.16
N GLU A 69 4.27 7.87 -14.51
CA GLU A 69 5.35 6.97 -14.90
C GLU A 69 4.74 5.59 -15.23
N VAL A 70 4.52 5.34 -16.52
CA VAL A 70 3.92 4.09 -17.00
C VAL A 70 5.03 3.26 -17.67
N PRO A 71 5.13 1.97 -17.36
CA PRO A 71 4.17 1.04 -16.74
C PRO A 71 4.21 1.01 -15.20
N LEU A 72 4.96 1.91 -14.64
CA LEU A 72 5.31 2.01 -13.22
C LEU A 72 4.19 2.58 -12.37
N SER A 73 4.49 2.97 -11.14
CA SER A 73 3.53 3.62 -10.26
C SER A 73 3.01 4.92 -10.84
N PHE A 74 1.81 5.29 -10.45
CA PHE A 74 1.26 6.61 -10.78
C PHE A 74 0.50 7.17 -9.59
N MET A 75 0.63 8.47 -9.43
CA MET A 75 -0.04 9.21 -8.37
C MET A 75 -1.23 9.99 -8.93
N THR A 76 -2.31 10.00 -8.17
CA THR A 76 -3.47 10.82 -8.44
C THR A 76 -3.78 11.72 -7.25
N VAL A 77 -4.44 12.83 -7.51
CA VAL A 77 -4.83 13.80 -6.47
C VAL A 77 -6.24 14.31 -6.74
N ASP A 78 -7.02 14.50 -5.69
CA ASP A 78 -8.31 15.14 -5.77
C ASP A 78 -8.24 16.66 -5.47
N ARG A 79 -9.39 17.32 -5.47
CA ARG A 79 -9.48 18.77 -5.23
C ARG A 79 -9.15 19.19 -3.81
N GLU A 80 -9.19 18.27 -2.86
CA GLU A 80 -8.89 18.48 -1.45
C GLU A 80 -7.44 18.15 -1.11
N GLY A 81 -6.65 17.72 -2.12
CA GLY A 81 -5.24 17.38 -1.99
C GLY A 81 -5.00 15.96 -1.48
N ARG A 82 -6.04 15.12 -1.38
CA ARG A 82 -5.88 13.71 -1.01
C ARG A 82 -5.25 12.96 -2.18
N GLN A 83 -4.28 12.11 -1.89
CA GLN A 83 -3.50 11.42 -2.91
C GLN A 83 -3.78 9.93 -2.88
N VAL A 84 -3.72 9.29 -4.04
CA VAL A 84 -3.69 7.83 -4.18
C VAL A 84 -2.49 7.47 -5.03
N ASP A 85 -1.58 6.69 -4.46
CA ASP A 85 -0.40 6.16 -5.12
C ASP A 85 -0.64 4.69 -5.50
N VAL A 86 -0.52 4.40 -6.79
CA VAL A 86 -0.88 3.10 -7.35
C VAL A 86 0.37 2.38 -7.83
N HIS A 87 0.59 1.16 -7.32
CA HIS A 87 1.73 0.29 -7.62
C HIS A 87 1.26 -0.93 -8.44
N PRO A 88 1.27 -0.87 -9.78
CA PRO A 88 0.85 -1.98 -10.63
C PRO A 88 1.86 -3.12 -10.59
N VAL A 89 1.38 -4.35 -10.42
CA VAL A 89 2.20 -5.56 -10.42
C VAL A 89 1.71 -6.55 -11.49
N ALA A 90 2.64 -7.23 -12.14
CA ALA A 90 2.32 -8.38 -12.98
C ALA A 90 2.36 -9.64 -12.11
N PHE A 91 1.25 -10.39 -12.03
CA PHE A 91 1.23 -11.65 -11.29
C PHE A 91 1.91 -12.75 -12.06
N ASP A 92 2.85 -13.46 -11.42
CA ASP A 92 3.45 -14.68 -11.95
C ASP A 92 2.57 -15.93 -11.68
N ALA A 93 3.04 -17.10 -12.13
CA ALA A 93 2.31 -18.36 -12.00
C ALA A 93 2.16 -18.82 -10.52
N ASP A 94 3.03 -18.35 -9.64
CA ASP A 94 3.01 -18.66 -8.20
C ASP A 94 2.20 -17.62 -7.39
N GLY A 95 1.65 -16.60 -8.07
CA GLY A 95 0.85 -15.54 -7.48
C GLY A 95 1.67 -14.41 -6.86
N ASN A 96 2.97 -14.35 -7.12
CA ASN A 96 3.78 -13.23 -6.70
C ASN A 96 3.52 -12.03 -7.61
N GLY A 97 3.43 -10.84 -7.03
CA GLY A 97 3.33 -9.58 -7.79
C GLY A 97 4.72 -9.07 -8.15
N VAL A 98 5.03 -8.99 -9.44
CA VAL A 98 6.30 -8.44 -9.94
C VAL A 98 6.09 -6.97 -10.32
N TYR A 99 6.73 -6.09 -9.58
CA TYR A 99 6.72 -4.65 -9.80
C TYR A 99 7.95 -4.21 -10.59
N GLN A 100 7.75 -3.38 -11.61
CA GLN A 100 8.84 -2.83 -12.43
C GLN A 100 9.35 -1.54 -11.80
N MET A 101 10.64 -1.48 -11.45
CA MET A 101 11.29 -0.31 -10.87
C MET A 101 11.80 0.65 -11.95
N ASP A 102 11.98 1.92 -11.60
CA ASP A 102 12.42 2.99 -12.50
C ASP A 102 13.83 2.79 -13.07
N ASP A 103 14.69 2.12 -12.32
CA ASP A 103 16.06 1.78 -12.73
C ASP A 103 16.13 0.59 -13.70
N GLY A 104 14.99 0.02 -14.06
CA GLY A 104 14.87 -1.18 -14.89
C GLY A 104 14.97 -2.50 -14.12
N GLY A 105 15.17 -2.44 -12.81
CA GLY A 105 15.08 -3.59 -11.92
C GLY A 105 13.64 -4.03 -11.64
N THR A 106 13.49 -5.07 -10.86
CA THR A 106 12.18 -5.55 -10.41
C THR A 106 12.16 -5.72 -8.90
N TRP A 107 11.02 -5.42 -8.28
CA TRP A 107 10.70 -5.77 -6.93
C TRP A 107 9.61 -6.86 -6.93
N THR A 108 9.68 -7.80 -6.00
CA THR A 108 8.67 -8.87 -5.90
C THR A 108 7.90 -8.74 -4.60
N TYR A 109 6.59 -8.66 -4.73
CA TYR A 109 5.63 -8.84 -3.64
C TYR A 109 5.29 -10.34 -3.55
N PRO A 110 5.84 -11.10 -2.58
CA PRO A 110 5.55 -12.53 -2.47
C PRO A 110 4.06 -12.78 -2.27
N ALA A 111 3.52 -13.84 -2.87
CA ALA A 111 2.10 -14.21 -2.75
C ALA A 111 1.65 -14.33 -1.27
N VAL A 112 2.53 -14.87 -0.40
CA VAL A 112 2.28 -14.94 1.05
C VAL A 112 2.16 -13.56 1.68
N GLY A 113 2.88 -12.57 1.19
CA GLY A 113 2.85 -11.19 1.67
C GLY A 113 1.59 -10.43 1.24
N LEU A 114 0.96 -10.86 0.15
CA LEU A 114 -0.32 -10.35 -0.34
C LEU A 114 -1.54 -11.02 0.33
N ALA A 115 -1.32 -11.94 1.26
CA ALA A 115 -2.39 -12.61 2.02
C ALA A 115 -2.82 -11.84 3.27
N GLY A 116 -2.27 -10.66 3.51
CA GLY A 116 -2.59 -9.84 4.66
C GLY A 116 -4.03 -9.32 4.65
N THR A 117 -4.61 -9.23 5.84
CA THR A 117 -5.93 -8.68 6.07
C THR A 117 -5.92 -7.81 7.32
N GLY A 118 -6.72 -6.77 7.30
CA GLY A 118 -6.85 -5.83 8.42
C GLY A 118 -8.22 -5.18 8.43
N SER A 119 -8.33 -4.04 9.12
CA SER A 119 -9.57 -3.27 9.11
C SER A 119 -9.30 -1.76 9.14
N ILE A 120 -10.07 -1.00 8.39
CA ILE A 120 -10.08 0.48 8.41
C ILE A 120 -11.48 0.95 8.76
N GLY A 121 -11.59 1.72 9.85
CA GLY A 121 -12.91 2.19 10.32
C GLY A 121 -13.88 1.06 10.65
N GLY A 122 -13.39 -0.15 10.98
CA GLY A 122 -14.20 -1.35 11.21
C GLY A 122 -14.55 -2.15 9.94
N THR A 123 -14.18 -1.66 8.75
CA THR A 123 -14.38 -2.36 7.48
C THR A 123 -13.19 -3.29 7.22
N PRO A 124 -13.42 -4.60 6.98
CA PRO A 124 -12.35 -5.53 6.61
C PRO A 124 -11.73 -5.14 5.27
N VAL A 125 -10.41 -5.20 5.18
CA VAL A 125 -9.66 -4.84 3.98
C VAL A 125 -8.53 -5.83 3.72
N ARG A 126 -8.09 -5.94 2.45
CA ARG A 126 -6.84 -6.59 2.09
C ARG A 126 -5.70 -5.59 2.24
N CYS A 127 -4.59 -6.03 2.83
CA CYS A 127 -3.37 -5.24 2.96
C CYS A 127 -2.15 -6.16 2.82
N LEU A 128 -0.97 -5.59 2.80
CA LEU A 128 0.24 -6.39 2.90
C LEU A 128 0.34 -7.03 4.29
N THR A 129 1.00 -8.19 4.41
CA THR A 129 1.30 -8.78 5.73
C THR A 129 2.30 -7.92 6.50
N PRO A 130 2.38 -8.05 7.83
CA PRO A 130 3.36 -7.30 8.64
C PRO A 130 4.80 -7.47 8.14
N GLU A 131 5.18 -8.68 7.72
CA GLU A 131 6.51 -8.97 7.19
C GLU A 131 6.78 -8.24 5.88
N LEU A 132 5.80 -8.20 4.97
CA LEU A 132 5.97 -7.52 3.69
C LEU A 132 5.94 -6.00 3.86
N GLN A 133 5.06 -5.44 4.73
CA GLN A 133 5.10 -4.02 5.09
C GLN A 133 6.50 -3.62 5.59
N LEU A 134 7.10 -4.46 6.44
CA LEU A 134 8.44 -4.22 6.96
C LEU A 134 9.50 -4.23 5.85
N GLN A 135 9.38 -5.14 4.87
CA GLN A 135 10.30 -5.23 3.74
C GLN A 135 10.21 -4.03 2.80
N VAL A 136 9.01 -3.51 2.56
CA VAL A 136 8.82 -2.31 1.75
C VAL A 136 9.50 -1.10 2.38
N HIS A 137 9.39 -0.92 3.70
CA HIS A 137 10.09 0.15 4.44
C HIS A 137 11.64 0.03 4.36
N ALA A 138 12.17 -1.15 4.11
CA ALA A 138 13.62 -1.33 3.94
C ALA A 138 14.16 -0.84 2.59
N GLY A 139 13.31 -0.46 1.65
CA GLY A 139 13.66 -0.06 0.28
C GLY A 139 14.07 1.40 0.11
N TYR A 140 13.94 2.25 1.13
CA TYR A 140 14.21 3.69 1.06
C TYR A 140 14.76 4.26 2.38
N GLU A 141 15.21 5.53 2.36
CA GLU A 141 15.66 6.23 3.57
C GLU A 141 14.47 6.54 4.48
N LEU A 142 14.52 6.01 5.71
CA LEU A 142 13.41 6.10 6.66
C LEU A 142 13.25 7.51 7.23
N ALA A 143 12.02 8.01 7.25
CA ALA A 143 11.61 9.19 8.00
C ALA A 143 11.19 8.81 9.44
N ALA A 144 11.02 9.80 10.31
CA ALA A 144 10.62 9.55 11.70
C ALA A 144 9.31 8.75 11.82
N LYS A 145 8.33 9.02 10.94
CA LYS A 145 7.07 8.29 10.88
C LYS A 145 7.24 6.79 10.57
N ASP A 146 8.22 6.46 9.73
CA ASP A 146 8.48 5.09 9.33
C ASP A 146 9.09 4.29 10.48
N HIS A 147 9.93 4.92 11.30
CA HIS A 147 10.47 4.30 12.51
C HIS A 147 9.37 3.91 13.51
N GLU A 148 8.37 4.78 13.71
CA GLU A 148 7.23 4.49 14.58
C GLU A 148 6.39 3.31 14.03
N GLU A 149 6.11 3.30 12.74
CA GLU A 149 5.37 2.22 12.08
C GLU A 149 6.11 0.88 12.15
N ILE A 150 7.41 0.88 11.89
CA ILE A 150 8.29 -0.29 12.02
C ILE A 150 8.28 -0.83 13.45
N GLN A 151 8.43 0.04 14.45
CA GLN A 151 8.41 -0.35 15.85
C GLN A 151 7.09 -1.03 16.21
N ILE A 152 5.96 -0.44 15.83
CA ILE A 152 4.63 -0.99 16.09
C ILE A 152 4.45 -2.37 15.43
N LEU A 153 4.87 -2.53 14.17
CA LEU A 153 4.81 -3.81 13.47
C LEU A 153 5.63 -4.89 14.20
N ARG A 154 6.84 -4.54 14.64
CA ARG A 154 7.72 -5.46 15.39
C ARG A 154 7.12 -5.85 16.74
N GLU A 155 6.64 -4.88 17.52
CA GLU A 155 6.09 -5.13 18.86
C GLU A 155 4.79 -5.95 18.81
N ARG A 156 3.91 -5.63 17.87
CA ARG A 156 2.57 -6.22 17.82
C ARG A 156 2.53 -7.57 17.11
N PHE A 157 3.33 -7.77 16.08
CA PHE A 157 3.32 -8.97 15.25
C PHE A 157 4.58 -9.84 15.41
N GLY A 158 5.58 -9.39 16.15
CA GLY A 158 6.81 -10.14 16.38
C GLY A 158 7.67 -10.31 15.13
N VAL A 159 7.51 -9.44 14.12
CA VAL A 159 8.27 -9.52 12.87
C VAL A 159 9.71 -9.06 13.06
N ALA A 160 10.63 -9.80 12.47
CA ALA A 160 12.05 -9.47 12.47
C ALA A 160 12.40 -8.51 11.32
N PRO A 161 13.43 -7.66 11.48
CA PRO A 161 13.97 -6.86 10.38
C PRO A 161 14.35 -7.74 9.20
N PRO A 162 14.21 -7.25 7.96
CA PRO A 162 14.72 -7.95 6.80
C PRO A 162 16.24 -8.15 6.90
N PRO A 163 16.79 -9.22 6.30
CA PRO A 163 18.22 -9.45 6.30
C PRO A 163 19.00 -8.25 5.75
N GLY A 164 20.01 -7.79 6.50
CA GLY A 164 20.85 -6.64 6.12
C GLY A 164 20.30 -5.28 6.54
N CYS A 165 19.14 -5.21 7.17
CA CYS A 165 18.61 -3.98 7.78
C CYS A 165 18.88 -4.02 9.28
N GLU A 166 19.78 -3.14 9.75
CA GLU A 166 19.94 -2.86 11.18
C GLU A 166 19.00 -1.71 11.53
N TRP A 167 17.90 -2.03 12.21
CA TRP A 167 17.03 -1.00 12.78
C TRP A 167 17.33 -0.83 14.26
N PRO A 168 17.29 0.38 14.79
CA PRO A 168 17.55 0.59 16.20
C PRO A 168 16.63 -0.28 17.06
N ASP A 169 17.21 -0.88 18.08
CA ASP A 169 16.42 -1.58 19.10
C ASP A 169 15.46 -0.57 19.74
N ALA A 170 14.25 -1.03 20.04
CA ALA A 170 13.30 -0.22 20.82
C ALA A 170 13.92 0.01 22.22
N ASP A 171 14.12 1.28 22.58
CA ASP A 171 14.52 1.68 23.94
C ASP A 171 13.38 1.41 24.96
#